data_8fae10cf10f4440a63ed2d83117789c2
#
_entry.id   8fae10cf10f4440a63ed2d83117789c2
#
_cell.length_a   1.000
_cell.length_b   1.000
_cell.length_c   1.000
_cell.angle_alpha   90.00
_cell.angle_beta   90.00
_cell.angle_gamma   90.00
#
_symmetry.space_group_name_H-M   'P 1'
#
loop_
_entity.id
_entity.type
_entity.pdbx_description
1 polymer ?
#
loop_
_entity_poly.entity_id
_entity_poly.type
_entity_poly.pdbx_seq_one_letter_code
_entity_poly.pdbx_strand_id
1 'polypeptide(L)'
;MPLTPGTNTYATEAELSAYAAARGITVTGSQSVILTMAMDFLATLEDQWQGVRTSASQPLAWPRTGVYVYGTALADDAIPQSLKDAQCRLALDVDAGVAL
;
A
#
# COMPACT_ATOMS: atom_id res chain seq x y z
N MET A 1 -5.78 10.81 -11.97
CA MET A 1 -5.33 9.54 -12.57
C MET A 1 -6.00 8.39 -11.86
N PRO A 2 -6.64 7.47 -12.57
CA PRO A 2 -7.26 6.33 -11.92
C PRO A 2 -6.22 5.40 -11.28
N LEU A 3 -6.57 4.83 -10.13
CA LEU A 3 -5.70 3.90 -9.44
C LEU A 3 -5.96 2.48 -9.95
N THR A 4 -4.88 1.79 -10.30
CA THR A 4 -4.92 0.40 -10.75
C THR A 4 -4.09 -0.44 -9.79
N PRO A 5 -4.72 -1.37 -9.02
CA PRO A 5 -3.97 -2.22 -8.09
C PRO A 5 -2.86 -2.99 -8.80
N GLY A 6 -1.68 -2.99 -8.21
CA GLY A 6 -0.49 -3.64 -8.77
C GLY A 6 0.26 -2.81 -9.79
N THR A 7 -0.25 -1.65 -10.19
CA THR A 7 0.39 -0.76 -11.16
C THR A 7 0.83 0.55 -10.52
N ASN A 8 -0.05 1.22 -9.80
CA ASN A 8 0.27 2.48 -9.13
C ASN A 8 -0.28 2.56 -7.71
N THR A 9 -0.89 1.51 -7.22
CA THR A 9 -1.38 1.43 -5.84
C THR A 9 -1.43 -0.03 -5.39
N TYR A 10 -1.35 -0.25 -4.09
CA TYR A 10 -1.63 -1.57 -3.50
C TYR A 10 -3.10 -1.68 -3.09
N ALA A 11 -3.64 -0.63 -2.46
CA ALA A 11 -5.04 -0.60 -2.02
C ALA A 11 -5.89 0.21 -3.00
N THR A 12 -7.16 -0.17 -3.11
CA THR A 12 -8.15 0.55 -3.92
C THR A 12 -8.84 1.64 -3.09
N GLU A 13 -9.55 2.55 -3.75
CA GLU A 13 -10.37 3.55 -3.05
C GLU A 13 -11.47 2.88 -2.22
N ALA A 14 -12.07 1.81 -2.72
CA ALA A 14 -13.07 1.04 -1.97
C ALA A 14 -12.47 0.42 -0.70
N GLU A 15 -11.24 -0.10 -0.79
CA GLU A 15 -10.53 -0.64 0.36
C GLU A 15 -10.20 0.45 1.38
N LEU A 16 -9.81 1.64 0.92
CA LEU A 16 -9.60 2.79 1.80
C LEU A 16 -10.88 3.18 2.53
N SER A 17 -12.01 3.25 1.81
CA SER A 17 -13.30 3.59 2.40
C SER A 17 -13.71 2.58 3.48
N ALA A 18 -13.52 1.28 3.21
CA ALA A 18 -13.84 0.23 4.17
C ALA A 18 -12.91 0.29 5.40
N TYR A 19 -11.62 0.55 5.18
CA TYR A 19 -10.64 0.68 6.27
C TYR A 19 -11.01 1.85 7.19
N ALA A 20 -11.34 3.00 6.61
CA ALA A 20 -11.72 4.20 7.35
C ALA A 20 -13.03 3.98 8.13
N ALA A 21 -14.04 3.39 7.47
CA ALA A 21 -15.34 3.15 8.09
C ALA A 21 -15.22 2.23 9.30
N ALA A 22 -14.40 1.18 9.22
CA ALA A 22 -14.19 0.26 10.33
C ALA A 22 -13.57 0.95 11.56
N ARG A 23 -12.94 2.10 11.38
CA ARG A 23 -12.26 2.87 12.43
C ARG A 23 -12.98 4.17 12.77
N GLY A 24 -14.19 4.39 12.22
CA GLY A 24 -14.98 5.58 12.48
C GLY A 24 -14.36 6.87 11.94
N ILE A 25 -13.56 6.76 10.88
CA ILE A 25 -12.87 7.90 10.27
C ILE A 25 -13.59 8.28 8.98
N THR A 26 -13.84 9.59 8.80
CA THR A 26 -14.40 10.13 7.56
C THR A 26 -13.28 10.74 6.73
N VAL A 27 -13.15 10.27 5.48
CA VAL A 27 -12.17 10.81 4.52
C VAL A 27 -12.72 12.13 3.98
N THR A 28 -11.92 13.19 4.04
CA THR A 28 -12.32 14.54 3.61
C THR A 28 -11.70 14.95 2.28
N GLY A 29 -10.49 14.47 1.98
CA GLY A 29 -9.78 14.80 0.75
C GLY A 29 -10.05 13.83 -0.39
N SER A 30 -9.32 14.03 -1.49
CA SER A 30 -9.38 13.11 -2.63
C SER A 30 -8.73 11.77 -2.28
N GLN A 31 -9.50 10.69 -2.36
CA GLN A 31 -9.00 9.35 -2.04
C GLN A 31 -7.84 8.94 -2.95
N SER A 32 -7.92 9.26 -4.24
CA SER A 32 -6.84 8.92 -5.17
C SER A 32 -5.55 9.67 -4.85
N VAL A 33 -5.64 10.93 -4.46
CA VAL A 33 -4.47 11.75 -4.12
C VAL A 33 -3.81 11.24 -2.83
N ILE A 34 -4.58 11.03 -1.77
CA ILE A 34 -3.99 10.59 -0.49
C ILE A 34 -3.41 9.17 -0.60
N LEU A 35 -4.02 8.27 -1.38
CA LEU A 35 -3.47 6.95 -1.65
C LEU A 35 -2.16 7.05 -2.45
N THR A 36 -2.09 7.97 -3.41
CA THR A 36 -0.87 8.21 -4.19
C THR A 36 0.26 8.74 -3.29
N MET A 37 -0.04 9.67 -2.39
CA MET A 37 0.96 10.19 -1.46
C MET A 37 1.47 9.10 -0.51
N ALA A 38 0.59 8.19 -0.08
CA ALA A 38 0.99 7.04 0.71
C ALA A 38 1.91 6.10 -0.08
N MET A 39 1.64 5.89 -1.37
CA MET A 39 2.51 5.10 -2.25
C MET A 39 3.90 5.72 -2.38
N ASP A 40 3.97 7.04 -2.52
CA ASP A 40 5.26 7.73 -2.62
C ASP A 40 6.11 7.50 -1.36
N PHE A 41 5.48 7.53 -0.19
CA PHE A 41 6.18 7.23 1.06
C PHE A 41 6.63 5.77 1.12
N LEU A 42 5.75 4.83 0.79
CA LEU A 42 6.07 3.40 0.81
C LEU A 42 7.20 3.06 -0.15
N ALA A 43 7.30 3.74 -1.28
CA ALA A 43 8.37 3.53 -2.25
C ALA A 43 9.76 3.84 -1.66
N THR A 44 9.84 4.74 -0.68
CA THR A 44 11.11 5.07 -0.02
C THR A 44 11.63 3.96 0.89
N LEU A 45 10.80 2.96 1.20
CA LEU A 45 11.13 1.88 2.12
C LEU A 45 11.57 0.59 1.40
N GLU A 46 11.65 0.60 0.08
CA GLU A 46 11.85 -0.63 -0.69
C GLU A 46 13.09 -1.41 -0.27
N ASP A 47 14.20 -0.74 0.00
CA ASP A 47 15.46 -1.39 0.36
C ASP A 47 15.45 -1.99 1.78
N GLN A 48 14.40 -1.73 2.56
CA GLN A 48 14.24 -2.27 3.92
C GLN A 48 13.37 -3.52 3.94
N TRP A 49 12.75 -3.91 2.82
CA TRP A 49 11.84 -5.04 2.77
C TRP A 49 12.56 -6.34 2.44
N GLN A 50 12.01 -7.45 2.96
CA GLN A 50 12.54 -8.78 2.67
C GLN A 50 12.47 -9.10 1.19
N GLY A 51 13.37 -9.98 0.75
CA GLY A 51 13.32 -10.54 -0.59
C GLY A 51 13.67 -9.55 -1.67
N VAL A 52 13.25 -9.86 -2.88
CA VAL A 52 13.48 -9.06 -4.07
C VAL A 52 12.20 -8.99 -4.88
N ARG A 53 12.09 -7.99 -5.77
CA ARG A 53 10.95 -7.91 -6.69
C ARG A 53 10.80 -9.22 -7.45
N THR A 54 9.58 -9.72 -7.57
CA THR A 54 9.30 -10.97 -8.30
C THR A 54 9.71 -10.86 -9.77
N SER A 55 9.51 -9.69 -10.38
CA SER A 55 9.95 -9.40 -11.74
C SER A 55 10.68 -8.07 -11.78
N ALA A 56 11.81 -8.02 -12.49
CA ALA A 56 12.59 -6.79 -12.64
C ALA A 56 11.80 -5.69 -13.37
N SER A 57 10.78 -6.06 -14.16
CA SER A 57 9.99 -5.12 -14.95
C SER A 57 8.69 -4.68 -14.27
N GLN A 58 8.39 -5.19 -13.06
CA GLN A 58 7.16 -4.79 -12.37
C GLN A 58 7.22 -3.32 -11.96
N PRO A 59 6.09 -2.59 -12.01
CA PRO A 59 6.07 -1.15 -11.72
C PRO A 59 6.24 -0.81 -10.24
N LEU A 60 5.91 -1.72 -9.33
CA LEU A 60 5.95 -1.49 -7.89
C LEU A 60 6.94 -2.44 -7.21
N ALA A 61 7.34 -2.09 -5.97
CA ALA A 61 8.24 -2.92 -5.18
C ALA A 61 7.63 -4.27 -4.82
N TRP A 62 6.32 -4.37 -4.70
CA TRP A 62 5.58 -5.60 -4.46
C TRP A 62 4.80 -6.02 -5.71
N PRO A 63 4.59 -7.31 -5.96
CA PRO A 63 4.92 -8.49 -5.13
C PRO A 63 6.43 -8.79 -5.06
N ARG A 64 6.84 -9.58 -4.07
CA ARG A 64 8.26 -9.91 -3.83
C ARG A 64 8.44 -11.40 -3.61
N THR A 65 9.62 -11.90 -4.03
CA THR A 65 10.05 -13.29 -3.83
C THR A 65 10.95 -13.36 -2.61
N GLY A 66 10.83 -14.42 -1.83
CA GLY A 66 11.68 -14.64 -0.67
C GLY A 66 11.20 -13.96 0.60
N VAL A 67 9.90 -13.70 0.70
CA VAL A 67 9.27 -13.08 1.87
C VAL A 67 8.62 -14.16 2.74
N TYR A 68 8.86 -14.07 4.04
CA TYR A 68 8.26 -14.95 5.04
C TYR A 68 7.47 -14.12 6.05
N VAL A 69 6.24 -14.54 6.34
CA VAL A 69 5.37 -13.90 7.32
C VAL A 69 5.09 -14.92 8.42
N TYR A 70 5.55 -14.65 9.64
CA TYR A 70 5.44 -15.57 10.77
C TYR A 70 5.99 -16.98 10.43
N GLY A 71 7.13 -17.01 9.71
CA GLY A 71 7.77 -18.28 9.36
C GLY A 71 7.18 -19.02 8.17
N THR A 72 6.13 -18.46 7.55
CA THR A 72 5.47 -19.06 6.38
C THR A 72 5.83 -18.26 5.13
N ALA A 73 6.24 -18.95 4.07
CA ALA A 73 6.58 -18.31 2.80
C ALA A 73 5.35 -17.63 2.19
N LEU A 74 5.50 -16.37 1.79
CA LEU A 74 4.48 -15.65 1.05
C LEU A 74 4.58 -16.02 -0.43
N ALA A 75 3.43 -16.17 -1.10
CA ALA A 75 3.43 -16.44 -2.53
C ALA A 75 4.08 -15.29 -3.32
N ASP A 76 4.81 -15.63 -4.38
CA ASP A 76 5.61 -14.67 -5.16
C ASP A 76 4.76 -13.62 -5.89
N ASP A 77 3.47 -13.87 -6.07
CA ASP A 77 2.54 -12.96 -6.73
C ASP A 77 1.59 -12.26 -5.74
N ALA A 78 1.77 -12.46 -4.44
CA ALA A 78 0.88 -11.91 -3.43
C ALA A 78 1.31 -10.52 -2.97
N ILE A 79 0.33 -9.64 -2.82
CA ILE A 79 0.50 -8.35 -2.14
C ILE A 79 -0.10 -8.52 -0.74
N PRO A 80 0.71 -8.43 0.34
CA PRO A 80 0.21 -8.70 1.68
C PRO A 80 -0.91 -7.74 2.08
N GLN A 81 -1.91 -8.25 2.78
CA GLN A 81 -2.98 -7.40 3.31
C GLN A 81 -2.44 -6.33 4.26
N SER A 82 -1.41 -6.66 5.05
CA SER A 82 -0.77 -5.70 5.95
C SER A 82 -0.16 -4.51 5.20
N LEU A 83 0.33 -4.72 3.97
CA LEU A 83 0.84 -3.64 3.14
C LEU A 83 -0.28 -2.73 2.66
N LYS A 84 -1.42 -3.30 2.25
CA LYS A 84 -2.61 -2.52 1.87
C LYS A 84 -3.14 -1.72 3.06
N ASP A 85 -3.17 -2.33 4.24
CA ASP A 85 -3.59 -1.66 5.47
C ASP A 85 -2.64 -0.51 5.82
N ALA A 86 -1.33 -0.70 5.64
CA ALA A 86 -0.34 0.34 5.87
C ALA A 86 -0.55 1.52 4.92
N GLN A 87 -0.82 1.25 3.64
CA GLN A 87 -1.12 2.32 2.68
C GLN A 87 -2.38 3.10 3.09
N CYS A 88 -3.43 2.39 3.48
CA CYS A 88 -4.66 3.03 3.94
C CYS A 88 -4.42 3.90 5.17
N ARG A 89 -3.64 3.40 6.15
CA ARG A 89 -3.33 4.17 7.35
C ARG A 89 -2.54 5.42 7.03
N LEU A 90 -1.52 5.31 6.17
CA LEU A 90 -0.74 6.47 5.75
C LEU A 90 -1.60 7.49 4.99
N ALA A 91 -2.52 7.02 4.14
CA ALA A 91 -3.43 7.89 3.41
C ALA A 91 -4.34 8.67 4.37
N LEU A 92 -4.85 8.01 5.42
CA LEU A 92 -5.67 8.68 6.43
C LEU A 92 -4.86 9.68 7.25
N ASP A 93 -3.60 9.39 7.53
CA ASP A 93 -2.70 10.33 8.21
C ASP A 93 -2.49 11.58 7.36
N VAL A 94 -2.28 11.44 6.05
CA VAL A 94 -2.18 12.58 5.12
C VAL A 94 -3.46 13.39 5.13
N ASP A 95 -4.62 12.72 5.07
CA ASP A 95 -5.93 13.38 5.08
C ASP A 95 -6.15 14.17 6.37
N ALA A 96 -5.59 13.71 7.47
CA ALA A 96 -5.64 14.39 8.78
C ALA A 96 -4.61 15.52 8.92
N GLY A 97 -3.77 15.74 7.91
CA GLY A 97 -2.76 16.79 7.93
C GLY A 97 -1.41 16.38 8.49
N VAL A 98 -1.17 15.08 8.67
CA VAL A 98 0.12 14.57 9.14
C VAL A 98 1.10 14.52 7.96
N ALA A 99 2.30 15.09 8.15
CA ALA A 99 3.38 14.98 7.16
C ALA A 99 4.03 13.59 7.26
N LEU A 100 4.24 12.95 6.12
CA LEU A 100 4.91 11.66 6.06
C LEU A 100 6.43 11.78 5.96
#